data_90c74cffdc3000af2955e44521b0bdb0
#
_entry.id   90c74cffdc3000af2955e44521b0bdb0
#
_cell.length_a   1.000
_cell.length_b   1.000
_cell.length_c   1.000
_cell.angle_alpha   90.00
_cell.angle_beta   90.00
_cell.angle_gamma   90.00
#
_symmetry.space_group_name_H-M   'P 1'
#
loop_
_entity.id
_entity.type
_entity.pdbx_description
1 polymer ?
#
loop_
_entity_poly.entity_id
_entity_poly.type
_entity_poly.pdbx_seq_one_letter_code
_entity_poly.pdbx_strand_id
1 'polypeptide(L)'
;MGDIMENPNKQEKRLDNEYQKKIIERKKKFLEDFKTENSVFDKKTQLALFGLLNANHVDEYLGIINSGKESIVFLAVKDNKYCAVKVYRVSTCDFKTMWKYIQGDPRFHLRKSSTRQIIHAWVDKEYRNLLRANKYVNSSKAILKRDNVMLMELVGDGDIPAPRLKDYNGDIDYSKLYNTIVEDLKILYNDAQIVHGDLSEYNILIKDNEPVYIDFSQGVVIQHPLSKSLLIRDIKNVCNYFIKKGVSCNYKELFKYITGEELRPIEEELAIGY
;
A
#
# COMPACT_ATOMS: atom_id res chain seq x y z
N MET A 1 -18.86 39.30 41.41
CA MET A 1 -17.83 38.49 40.78
C MET A 1 -18.17 38.46 39.30
N GLY A 2 -17.46 39.24 38.54
CA GLY A 2 -17.71 39.36 37.11
C GLY A 2 -16.79 38.39 36.37
N ASP A 3 -17.39 37.43 35.70
CA ASP A 3 -16.71 36.55 34.75
C ASP A 3 -16.21 37.42 33.57
N ILE A 4 -14.89 37.52 33.44
CA ILE A 4 -14.24 38.19 32.33
C ILE A 4 -14.37 37.22 31.14
N MET A 5 -15.43 37.41 30.30
CA MET A 5 -15.51 36.74 29.02
C MET A 5 -14.31 37.18 28.18
N GLU A 6 -13.36 36.27 27.95
CA GLU A 6 -12.26 36.52 27.02
C GLU A 6 -12.84 36.82 25.62
N ASN A 7 -12.33 37.86 25.00
CA ASN A 7 -12.73 38.36 23.70
C ASN A 7 -12.58 37.24 22.63
N PRO A 8 -13.66 36.80 21.91
CA PRO A 8 -13.61 35.74 20.90
C PRO A 8 -12.50 35.90 19.86
N ASN A 9 -12.23 37.14 19.43
CA ASN A 9 -11.14 37.45 18.52
C ASN A 9 -9.73 37.15 19.08
N LYS A 10 -9.58 37.06 20.40
CA LYS A 10 -8.30 36.76 21.03
C LYS A 10 -8.07 35.27 21.17
N GLN A 11 -9.14 34.49 21.33
CA GLN A 11 -9.10 33.02 21.31
C GLN A 11 -8.84 32.50 19.88
N GLU A 12 -9.48 33.03 18.89
CA GLU A 12 -9.30 32.68 17.48
C GLU A 12 -7.85 32.94 17.02
N LYS A 13 -7.28 34.11 17.35
CA LYS A 13 -5.87 34.43 17.10
C LYS A 13 -4.88 33.53 17.85
N ARG A 14 -5.21 33.05 19.05
CA ARG A 14 -4.38 32.10 19.79
C ARG A 14 -4.39 30.72 19.12
N LEU A 15 -5.56 30.22 18.74
CA LEU A 15 -5.71 28.94 18.03
C LEU A 15 -4.98 28.95 16.69
N ASP A 16 -5.10 30.04 15.90
CA ASP A 16 -4.36 30.22 14.67
C ASP A 16 -2.83 30.24 14.89
N ASN A 17 -2.35 30.92 15.92
CA ASN A 17 -0.92 30.96 16.25
C ASN A 17 -0.37 29.58 16.71
N GLU A 18 -1.16 28.81 17.48
CA GLU A 18 -0.79 27.46 17.87
C GLU A 18 -0.79 26.51 16.70
N TYR A 19 -1.76 26.62 15.80
CA TYR A 19 -1.84 25.87 14.55
C TYR A 19 -0.64 26.16 13.66
N GLN A 20 -0.29 27.42 13.46
CA GLN A 20 0.89 27.86 12.68
C GLN A 20 2.21 27.37 13.30
N LYS A 21 2.33 27.38 14.63
CA LYS A 21 3.50 26.81 15.31
C LYS A 21 3.64 25.30 15.07
N LYS A 22 2.54 24.54 15.19
CA LYS A 22 2.53 23.10 14.91
C LYS A 22 2.92 22.79 13.45
N ILE A 23 2.44 23.60 12.49
CA ILE A 23 2.84 23.49 11.07
C ILE A 23 4.35 23.72 10.91
N ILE A 24 4.91 24.76 11.54
CA ILE A 24 6.34 25.07 11.45
C ILE A 24 7.20 23.95 12.08
N GLU A 25 6.79 23.41 13.22
CA GLU A 25 7.47 22.29 13.88
C GLU A 25 7.41 21.03 13.03
N ARG A 26 6.24 20.69 12.43
CA ARG A 26 6.07 19.56 11.52
C ARG A 26 6.93 19.72 10.25
N LYS A 27 6.96 20.93 9.67
CA LYS A 27 7.85 21.26 8.53
C LYS A 27 9.33 21.09 8.88
N LYS A 28 9.76 21.53 10.05
CA LYS A 28 11.12 21.33 10.54
C LYS A 28 11.45 19.84 10.70
N LYS A 29 10.56 19.09 11.36
CA LYS A 29 10.72 17.64 11.53
C LYS A 29 10.77 16.92 10.19
N PHE A 30 9.82 17.24 9.27
CA PHE A 30 9.85 16.69 7.91
C PHE A 30 11.17 17.00 7.19
N LEU A 31 11.67 18.26 7.28
CA LEU A 31 12.93 18.63 6.68
C LEU A 31 14.13 17.93 7.31
N GLU A 32 14.09 17.58 8.60
CA GLU A 32 15.10 16.78 9.29
C GLU A 32 15.02 15.31 8.88
N ASP A 33 13.83 14.70 8.91
CA ASP A 33 13.57 13.35 8.43
C ASP A 33 13.92 13.23 6.94
N PHE A 34 13.53 14.24 6.15
CA PHE A 34 13.85 14.33 4.73
C PHE A 34 15.34 14.57 4.47
N LYS A 35 16.08 15.29 5.32
CA LYS A 35 17.55 15.42 5.22
C LYS A 35 18.26 14.13 5.53
N THR A 36 17.80 13.37 6.52
CA THR A 36 18.34 12.05 6.85
C THR A 36 18.09 11.06 5.71
N GLU A 37 16.90 11.09 5.10
CA GLU A 37 16.52 10.28 3.95
C GLU A 37 16.97 10.87 2.60
N ASN A 38 17.33 12.17 2.53
CA ASN A 38 17.86 12.82 1.31
C ASN A 38 19.20 12.24 0.84
N SER A 39 19.97 11.62 1.73
CA SER A 39 21.10 10.79 1.31
C SER A 39 20.68 9.57 0.48
N VAL A 40 19.37 9.24 0.48
CA VAL A 40 18.77 8.06 -0.15
C VAL A 40 17.96 8.42 -1.41
N PHE A 41 17.42 9.67 -1.50
CA PHE A 41 16.66 10.12 -2.66
C PHE A 41 17.49 10.85 -3.70
N ASP A 42 17.43 10.38 -4.92
CA ASP A 42 18.04 11.08 -6.03
C ASP A 42 17.30 12.39 -6.35
N LYS A 43 17.98 13.30 -7.07
CA LYS A 43 17.47 14.63 -7.42
C LYS A 43 16.12 14.59 -8.15
N LYS A 44 15.87 13.54 -8.96
CA LYS A 44 14.60 13.40 -9.70
C LYS A 44 13.45 13.02 -8.78
N THR A 45 13.69 12.15 -7.80
CA THR A 45 12.70 11.80 -6.76
C THR A 45 12.32 13.04 -5.94
N GLN A 46 13.31 13.86 -5.56
CA GLN A 46 13.05 15.13 -4.88
C GLN A 46 12.18 16.06 -5.74
N LEU A 47 12.50 16.19 -7.03
CA LEU A 47 11.70 16.99 -7.96
C LEU A 47 10.27 16.45 -8.14
N ALA A 48 10.08 15.12 -8.11
CA ALA A 48 8.75 14.51 -8.15
C ALA A 48 7.92 14.88 -6.91
N LEU A 49 8.51 14.81 -5.70
CA LEU A 49 7.87 15.20 -4.44
C LEU A 49 7.52 16.70 -4.41
N PHE A 50 8.47 17.59 -4.77
CA PHE A 50 8.19 19.02 -4.92
C PHE A 50 7.15 19.30 -6.01
N GLY A 51 7.12 18.48 -7.06
CA GLY A 51 6.12 18.58 -8.10
C GLY A 51 4.71 18.30 -7.64
N LEU A 52 4.51 17.47 -6.60
CA LEU A 52 3.19 17.25 -5.99
C LEU A 52 2.73 18.49 -5.21
N LEU A 53 3.64 19.16 -4.48
CA LEU A 53 3.35 20.41 -3.78
C LEU A 53 3.03 21.53 -4.78
N ASN A 54 3.87 21.73 -5.79
CA ASN A 54 3.70 22.82 -6.77
C ASN A 54 2.45 22.66 -7.65
N ALA A 55 2.06 21.41 -7.92
CA ALA A 55 0.84 21.09 -8.67
C ALA A 55 -0.41 21.06 -7.77
N ASN A 56 -0.28 21.43 -6.50
CA ASN A 56 -1.36 21.47 -5.52
C ASN A 56 -2.07 20.10 -5.32
N HIS A 57 -1.31 19.01 -5.47
CA HIS A 57 -1.79 17.64 -5.14
C HIS A 57 -1.58 17.27 -3.67
N VAL A 58 -0.63 17.94 -3.02
CA VAL A 58 -0.31 17.83 -1.60
C VAL A 58 -0.07 19.23 -1.07
N ASP A 59 -0.62 19.56 0.09
CA ASP A 59 -0.39 20.84 0.75
C ASP A 59 0.84 20.77 1.66
N GLU A 60 1.03 19.63 2.35
CA GLU A 60 2.14 19.44 3.28
C GLU A 60 2.45 17.96 3.48
N TYR A 61 3.73 17.64 3.66
CA TYR A 61 4.20 16.35 4.17
C TYR A 61 4.37 16.45 5.70
N LEU A 62 3.82 15.48 6.45
CA LEU A 62 3.76 15.55 7.91
C LEU A 62 4.78 14.64 8.61
N GLY A 63 5.25 13.59 7.94
CA GLY A 63 6.20 12.63 8.50
C GLY A 63 6.21 11.31 7.76
N ILE A 64 6.94 10.31 8.31
CA ILE A 64 7.04 8.97 7.74
C ILE A 64 6.06 8.04 8.45
N ILE A 65 5.21 7.34 7.68
CA ILE A 65 4.33 6.27 8.18
C ILE A 65 5.09 4.95 8.24
N ASN A 66 5.84 4.67 7.17
CA ASN A 66 6.58 3.42 7.04
C ASN A 66 7.85 3.63 6.21
N SER A 67 8.95 2.99 6.62
CA SER A 67 10.22 3.01 5.89
C SER A 67 10.73 1.59 5.71
N GLY A 68 10.73 1.13 4.46
CA GLY A 68 11.21 -0.19 4.06
C GLY A 68 12.44 -0.11 3.16
N LYS A 69 12.96 -1.29 2.77
CA LYS A 69 14.11 -1.40 1.88
C LYS A 69 13.82 -0.81 0.49
N GLU A 70 12.62 -1.04 -0.05
CA GLU A 70 12.26 -0.68 -1.43
C GLU A 70 11.48 0.62 -1.53
N SER A 71 10.77 1.02 -0.46
CA SER A 71 9.92 2.21 -0.47
C SER A 71 9.82 2.87 0.90
N ILE A 72 9.49 4.16 0.87
CA ILE A 72 9.09 4.95 2.04
C ILE A 72 7.67 5.45 1.80
N VAL A 73 6.86 5.44 2.85
CA VAL A 73 5.51 6.00 2.83
C VAL A 73 5.45 7.20 3.76
N PHE A 74 5.16 8.36 3.20
CA PHE A 74 4.94 9.60 3.95
C PHE A 74 3.47 9.81 4.24
N LEU A 75 3.19 10.35 5.43
CA LEU A 75 1.93 10.99 5.73
C LEU A 75 1.94 12.39 5.10
N ALA A 76 0.88 12.74 4.42
CA ALA A 76 0.69 14.05 3.83
C ALA A 76 -0.76 14.52 4.02
N VAL A 77 -1.00 15.80 3.73
CA VAL A 77 -2.34 16.40 3.79
C VAL A 77 -2.65 17.13 2.51
N LYS A 78 -3.92 17.06 2.08
CA LYS A 78 -4.49 17.84 0.98
C LYS A 78 -5.92 18.23 1.32
N ASP A 79 -6.23 19.53 1.27
CA ASP A 79 -7.57 20.08 1.56
C ASP A 79 -8.15 19.53 2.88
N ASN A 80 -7.34 19.54 3.94
CA ASN A 80 -7.65 18.98 5.27
C ASN A 80 -7.96 17.46 5.30
N LYS A 81 -7.62 16.72 4.23
CA LYS A 81 -7.71 15.26 4.20
C LYS A 81 -6.33 14.65 4.23
N TYR A 82 -6.17 13.60 5.03
CA TYR A 82 -4.91 12.89 5.10
C TYR A 82 -4.73 11.93 3.93
N CYS A 83 -3.51 11.85 3.43
CA CYS A 83 -3.13 10.99 2.32
C CYS A 83 -1.77 10.34 2.58
N ALA A 84 -1.48 9.29 1.86
CA ALA A 84 -0.22 8.57 1.89
C ALA A 84 0.55 8.80 0.59
N VAL A 85 1.84 9.10 0.69
CA VAL A 85 2.73 9.26 -0.46
C VAL A 85 3.79 8.18 -0.42
N LYS A 86 3.65 7.16 -1.27
CA LYS A 86 4.60 6.05 -1.39
C LYS A 86 5.68 6.42 -2.41
N VAL A 87 6.95 6.35 -1.98
CA VAL A 87 8.12 6.69 -2.78
C VAL A 87 9.01 5.47 -2.91
N TYR A 88 9.25 5.00 -4.13
CA TYR A 88 10.18 3.90 -4.39
C TYR A 88 11.63 4.38 -4.42
N ARG A 89 12.50 3.67 -3.68
CA ARG A 89 13.93 3.99 -3.56
C ARG A 89 14.68 3.47 -4.78
N VAL A 90 15.20 4.37 -5.60
CA VAL A 90 15.96 3.99 -6.82
C VAL A 90 17.26 3.26 -6.49
N SER A 91 17.86 3.50 -5.32
CA SER A 91 19.16 2.95 -4.94
C SER A 91 19.12 1.53 -4.39
N THR A 92 18.00 1.11 -3.79
CA THR A 92 17.92 -0.15 -3.01
C THR A 92 16.90 -1.16 -3.54
N CYS A 93 16.17 -0.83 -4.62
CA CYS A 93 15.23 -1.74 -5.26
C CYS A 93 15.93 -2.94 -5.90
N ASP A 94 15.31 -4.11 -5.79
CA ASP A 94 15.73 -5.32 -6.52
C ASP A 94 15.16 -5.32 -7.95
N PHE A 95 15.91 -4.72 -8.86
CA PHE A 95 15.52 -4.59 -10.27
C PHE A 95 15.35 -5.94 -10.99
N LYS A 96 16.08 -6.98 -10.55
CA LYS A 96 15.97 -8.31 -11.18
C LYS A 96 14.62 -8.92 -10.83
N THR A 97 14.22 -8.80 -9.59
CA THR A 97 12.88 -9.27 -9.15
C THR A 97 11.78 -8.42 -9.79
N MET A 98 11.86 -7.09 -9.74
CA MET A 98 10.88 -6.22 -10.41
C MET A 98 10.72 -6.56 -11.89
N TRP A 99 11.83 -6.81 -12.59
CA TRP A 99 11.82 -7.15 -14.01
C TRP A 99 11.04 -8.42 -14.32
N LYS A 100 11.17 -9.48 -13.51
CA LYS A 100 10.41 -10.73 -13.68
C LYS A 100 8.89 -10.50 -13.69
N TYR A 101 8.41 -9.65 -12.78
CA TYR A 101 6.98 -9.31 -12.68
C TYR A 101 6.49 -8.39 -13.80
N ILE A 102 7.37 -7.57 -14.37
CA ILE A 102 7.04 -6.67 -15.48
C ILE A 102 7.09 -7.41 -16.81
N GLN A 103 8.12 -8.23 -17.04
CA GLN A 103 8.35 -8.91 -18.31
C GLN A 103 7.21 -9.86 -18.70
N GLY A 104 6.59 -10.51 -17.72
CA GLY A 104 5.46 -11.43 -17.97
C GLY A 104 4.10 -10.73 -18.05
N ASP A 105 4.03 -9.43 -17.79
CA ASP A 105 2.78 -8.68 -17.75
C ASP A 105 2.43 -8.13 -19.15
N PRO A 106 1.32 -8.55 -19.76
CA PRO A 106 0.96 -8.15 -21.13
C PRO A 106 0.66 -6.65 -21.29
N ARG A 107 0.53 -5.92 -20.17
CA ARG A 107 0.30 -4.46 -20.19
C ARG A 107 1.58 -3.66 -20.42
N PHE A 108 2.77 -4.31 -20.36
CA PHE A 108 4.07 -3.65 -20.47
C PHE A 108 4.93 -4.27 -21.57
N HIS A 109 5.44 -3.42 -22.48
CA HIS A 109 6.31 -3.82 -23.59
C HIS A 109 7.67 -3.14 -23.49
N LEU A 110 8.48 -3.55 -22.49
CA LEU A 110 9.83 -3.02 -22.29
C LEU A 110 10.87 -3.96 -22.92
N ARG A 111 11.58 -3.53 -23.97
CA ARG A 111 12.60 -4.34 -24.66
C ARG A 111 13.98 -4.27 -24.02
N LYS A 112 14.48 -3.07 -23.74
CA LYS A 112 15.71 -2.78 -22.98
C LYS A 112 15.41 -1.63 -22.05
N SER A 113 15.57 -1.82 -20.75
CA SER A 113 15.11 -0.84 -19.78
C SER A 113 16.22 -0.42 -18.85
N SER A 114 16.39 0.90 -18.71
CA SER A 114 17.18 1.44 -17.62
C SER A 114 16.49 1.13 -16.28
N THR A 115 17.26 1.09 -15.20
CA THR A 115 16.78 0.96 -13.83
C THR A 115 15.56 1.85 -13.55
N ARG A 116 15.61 3.08 -14.03
CA ARG A 116 14.51 4.04 -13.81
C ARG A 116 13.25 3.67 -14.59
N GLN A 117 13.37 3.19 -15.82
CA GLN A 117 12.20 2.72 -16.60
C GLN A 117 11.54 1.51 -15.91
N ILE A 118 12.33 0.63 -15.30
CA ILE A 118 11.82 -0.51 -14.53
C ILE A 118 11.02 -0.01 -13.32
N ILE A 119 11.54 0.96 -12.55
CA ILE A 119 10.82 1.54 -11.41
C ILE A 119 9.53 2.23 -11.87
N HIS A 120 9.58 3.02 -12.94
CA HIS A 120 8.37 3.69 -13.45
C HIS A 120 7.31 2.67 -13.87
N ALA A 121 7.70 1.59 -14.53
CA ALA A 121 6.80 0.50 -14.88
C ALA A 121 6.27 -0.23 -13.63
N TRP A 122 7.10 -0.38 -12.60
CA TRP A 122 6.70 -0.97 -11.32
C TRP A 122 5.63 -0.13 -10.62
N VAL A 123 5.84 1.18 -10.51
CA VAL A 123 4.86 2.11 -9.94
C VAL A 123 3.59 2.15 -10.79
N ASP A 124 3.71 2.16 -12.12
CA ASP A 124 2.56 2.11 -13.03
C ASP A 124 1.76 0.82 -12.86
N LYS A 125 2.45 -0.32 -12.68
CA LYS A 125 1.84 -1.62 -12.43
C LYS A 125 1.06 -1.63 -11.11
N GLU A 126 1.65 -1.18 -10.01
CA GLU A 126 0.96 -1.08 -8.72
C GLU A 126 -0.24 -0.14 -8.81
N TYR A 127 -0.08 1.04 -9.40
CA TYR A 127 -1.15 2.00 -9.59
C TYR A 127 -2.35 1.41 -10.33
N ARG A 128 -2.10 0.72 -11.46
CA ARG A 128 -3.16 0.05 -12.25
C ARG A 128 -3.80 -1.11 -11.48
N ASN A 129 -3.02 -1.86 -10.70
CA ASN A 129 -3.54 -2.93 -9.87
C ASN A 129 -4.47 -2.39 -8.79
N LEU A 130 -4.08 -1.33 -8.08
CA LEU A 130 -4.91 -0.67 -7.07
C LEU A 130 -6.20 -0.10 -7.66
N LEU A 131 -6.13 0.59 -8.80
CA LEU A 131 -7.32 1.08 -9.51
C LEU A 131 -8.28 -0.05 -9.90
N ARG A 132 -7.75 -1.23 -10.20
CA ARG A 132 -8.54 -2.41 -10.55
C ARG A 132 -9.11 -3.08 -9.31
N ALA A 133 -8.28 -3.35 -8.28
CA ALA A 133 -8.71 -3.97 -7.03
C ALA A 133 -9.80 -3.16 -6.31
N ASN A 134 -9.63 -1.84 -6.24
CA ASN A 134 -10.53 -0.94 -5.53
C ASN A 134 -11.97 -0.87 -6.09
N LYS A 135 -12.20 -1.41 -7.29
CA LYS A 135 -13.56 -1.56 -7.86
C LYS A 135 -14.33 -2.74 -7.26
N TYR A 136 -13.63 -3.68 -6.64
CA TYR A 136 -14.19 -4.98 -6.26
C TYR A 136 -14.01 -5.31 -4.79
N VAL A 137 -12.89 -4.89 -4.20
CA VAL A 137 -12.56 -5.17 -2.79
C VAL A 137 -12.07 -3.90 -2.09
N ASN A 138 -12.12 -3.89 -0.76
CA ASN A 138 -11.56 -2.80 0.01
C ASN A 138 -10.04 -2.76 -0.15
N SER A 139 -9.53 -1.75 -0.80
CA SER A 139 -8.09 -1.54 -0.97
C SER A 139 -7.74 -0.06 -0.86
N SER A 140 -6.46 0.23 -0.60
CA SER A 140 -5.97 1.61 -0.63
C SER A 140 -6.27 2.24 -1.99
N LYS A 141 -6.85 3.45 -2.00
CA LYS A 141 -7.21 4.14 -3.24
C LYS A 141 -6.03 4.93 -3.78
N ALA A 142 -5.53 4.52 -4.94
CA ALA A 142 -4.53 5.28 -5.67
C ALA A 142 -5.18 6.52 -6.31
N ILE A 143 -4.60 7.72 -6.04
CA ILE A 143 -5.08 9.01 -6.53
C ILE A 143 -4.34 9.37 -7.82
N LEU A 144 -3.01 9.42 -7.75
CA LEU A 144 -2.14 9.70 -8.89
C LEU A 144 -0.75 9.09 -8.71
N LYS A 145 -0.01 9.02 -9.80
CA LYS A 145 1.41 8.65 -9.79
C LYS A 145 2.24 9.65 -10.58
N ARG A 146 3.48 9.83 -10.15
CA ARG A 146 4.46 10.65 -10.85
C ARG A 146 5.86 10.06 -10.67
N ASP A 147 6.51 9.69 -11.76
CA ASP A 147 7.84 9.03 -11.72
C ASP A 147 7.83 7.78 -10.82
N ASN A 148 8.60 7.79 -9.74
CA ASN A 148 8.69 6.75 -8.72
C ASN A 148 7.85 7.05 -7.46
N VAL A 149 6.89 7.96 -7.57
CA VAL A 149 6.04 8.41 -6.46
C VAL A 149 4.57 8.09 -6.76
N MET A 150 3.83 7.63 -5.76
CA MET A 150 2.39 7.40 -5.83
C MET A 150 1.69 8.06 -4.64
N LEU A 151 0.67 8.86 -4.95
CA LEU A 151 -0.25 9.46 -3.97
C LEU A 151 -1.48 8.58 -3.83
N MET A 152 -1.87 8.29 -2.59
CA MET A 152 -3.00 7.42 -2.23
C MET A 152 -3.80 8.04 -1.09
N GLU A 153 -5.06 7.64 -0.93
CA GLU A 153 -5.80 7.92 0.31
C GLU A 153 -5.11 7.22 1.50
N LEU A 154 -5.09 7.89 2.64
CA LEU A 154 -4.67 7.25 3.90
C LEU A 154 -5.78 6.31 4.36
N VAL A 155 -5.45 5.06 4.59
CA VAL A 155 -6.31 4.12 5.30
C VAL A 155 -6.04 4.29 6.79
N GLY A 156 -6.98 4.88 7.51
CA GLY A 156 -6.80 5.21 8.93
C GLY A 156 -7.93 6.06 9.48
N ASP A 157 -7.70 6.61 10.67
CA ASP A 157 -8.59 7.55 11.33
C ASP A 157 -7.84 8.86 11.62
N GLY A 158 -8.26 9.94 10.98
CA GLY A 158 -7.53 11.19 10.98
C GLY A 158 -6.11 11.00 10.44
N ASP A 159 -5.09 11.39 11.21
CA ASP A 159 -3.67 11.26 10.90
C ASP A 159 -3.03 9.92 11.37
N ILE A 160 -3.83 9.04 11.95
CA ILE A 160 -3.38 7.75 12.46
C ILE A 160 -3.65 6.66 11.43
N PRO A 161 -2.62 6.02 10.85
CA PRO A 161 -2.79 4.88 9.95
C PRO A 161 -3.47 3.70 10.64
N ALA A 162 -4.35 3.01 9.94
CA ALA A 162 -4.95 1.77 10.43
C ALA A 162 -3.85 0.72 10.69
N PRO A 163 -3.96 -0.09 11.76
CA PRO A 163 -2.99 -1.12 12.08
C PRO A 163 -3.01 -2.24 11.03
N ARG A 164 -1.86 -2.87 10.80
CA ARG A 164 -1.79 -4.10 10.01
C ARG A 164 -2.45 -5.24 10.79
N LEU A 165 -2.99 -6.21 10.08
CA LEU A 165 -3.57 -7.42 10.67
C LEU A 165 -2.58 -8.12 11.62
N LYS A 166 -1.28 -8.10 11.30
CA LYS A 166 -0.21 -8.62 12.17
C LYS A 166 -0.17 -7.92 13.52
N ASP A 167 -0.36 -6.61 13.53
CA ASP A 167 -0.16 -5.74 14.70
C ASP A 167 -1.49 -5.40 15.40
N TYR A 168 -2.61 -5.91 14.85
CA TYR A 168 -3.94 -5.65 15.37
C TYR A 168 -4.20 -6.41 16.69
N ASN A 169 -4.53 -5.67 17.74
CA ASN A 169 -4.77 -6.19 19.08
C ASN A 169 -6.23 -5.99 19.56
N GLY A 170 -7.10 -5.51 18.67
CA GLY A 170 -8.52 -5.35 18.98
C GLY A 170 -9.26 -6.68 18.99
N ASP A 171 -10.50 -6.66 19.50
CA ASP A 171 -11.39 -7.81 19.44
C ASP A 171 -11.92 -7.98 18.00
N ILE A 172 -11.65 -9.14 17.39
CA ILE A 172 -12.06 -9.46 16.03
C ILE A 172 -12.40 -10.94 15.92
N ASP A 173 -13.48 -11.24 15.23
CA ASP A 173 -13.83 -12.60 14.84
C ASP A 173 -12.94 -13.07 13.67
N TYR A 174 -11.90 -13.85 14.01
CA TYR A 174 -10.96 -14.36 13.00
C TYR A 174 -11.62 -15.29 11.99
N SER A 175 -12.70 -16.01 12.34
CA SER A 175 -13.43 -16.87 11.40
C SER A 175 -14.19 -16.02 10.38
N LYS A 176 -14.86 -14.96 10.83
CA LYS A 176 -15.55 -14.01 9.93
C LYS A 176 -14.54 -13.31 9.04
N LEU A 177 -13.44 -12.79 9.60
CA LEU A 177 -12.39 -12.11 8.84
C LEU A 177 -11.77 -13.02 7.78
N TYR A 178 -11.50 -14.30 8.14
CA TYR A 178 -10.99 -15.30 7.20
C TYR A 178 -11.95 -15.49 6.03
N ASN A 179 -13.24 -15.68 6.30
CA ASN A 179 -14.24 -15.86 5.25
C ASN A 179 -14.32 -14.63 4.33
N THR A 180 -14.26 -13.41 4.87
CA THR A 180 -14.20 -12.17 4.07
C THR A 180 -12.98 -12.17 3.15
N ILE A 181 -11.78 -12.49 3.68
CA ILE A 181 -10.54 -12.51 2.89
C ILE A 181 -10.59 -13.60 1.80
N VAL A 182 -11.19 -14.75 2.08
CA VAL A 182 -11.37 -15.83 1.09
C VAL A 182 -12.26 -15.39 -0.06
N GLU A 183 -13.40 -14.74 0.24
CA GLU A 183 -14.28 -14.21 -0.80
C GLU A 183 -13.60 -13.10 -1.60
N ASP A 184 -12.87 -12.21 -0.94
CA ASP A 184 -12.11 -11.14 -1.61
C ASP A 184 -11.02 -11.71 -2.54
N LEU A 185 -10.31 -12.77 -2.13
CA LEU A 185 -9.35 -13.47 -3.00
C LEU A 185 -10.03 -14.04 -4.25
N LYS A 186 -11.21 -14.62 -4.08
CA LYS A 186 -12.01 -15.17 -5.19
C LYS A 186 -12.45 -14.06 -6.15
N ILE A 187 -12.91 -12.94 -5.61
CA ILE A 187 -13.32 -11.76 -6.38
C ILE A 187 -12.11 -11.14 -7.10
N LEU A 188 -10.95 -11.00 -6.42
CA LEU A 188 -9.71 -10.51 -7.05
C LEU A 188 -9.30 -11.37 -8.24
N TYR A 189 -9.39 -12.70 -8.10
CA TYR A 189 -9.00 -13.63 -9.17
C TYR A 189 -10.00 -13.64 -10.32
N ASN A 190 -11.31 -13.81 -10.03
CA ASN A 190 -12.33 -14.04 -11.05
C ASN A 190 -12.90 -12.76 -11.67
N ASP A 191 -13.09 -11.70 -10.89
CA ASP A 191 -13.74 -10.47 -11.34
C ASP A 191 -12.72 -9.37 -11.64
N ALA A 192 -11.82 -9.11 -10.70
CA ALA A 192 -10.74 -8.14 -10.91
C ALA A 192 -9.64 -8.69 -11.84
N GLN A 193 -9.56 -10.01 -12.07
CA GLN A 193 -8.58 -10.67 -12.94
C GLN A 193 -7.13 -10.33 -12.56
N ILE A 194 -6.85 -10.25 -11.26
CA ILE A 194 -5.51 -10.02 -10.70
C ILE A 194 -5.25 -10.93 -9.50
N VAL A 195 -3.98 -11.21 -9.27
CA VAL A 195 -3.46 -11.85 -8.07
C VAL A 195 -2.67 -10.80 -7.30
N HIS A 196 -2.79 -10.76 -5.98
CA HIS A 196 -2.06 -9.81 -5.13
C HIS A 196 -0.55 -10.04 -5.20
N GLY A 197 -0.15 -11.30 -5.15
CA GLY A 197 1.23 -11.74 -5.35
C GLY A 197 2.16 -11.53 -4.14
N ASP A 198 1.67 -10.95 -3.06
CA ASP A 198 2.38 -10.79 -1.78
C ASP A 198 1.41 -10.63 -0.61
N LEU A 199 0.25 -11.29 -0.70
CA LEU A 199 -0.76 -11.19 0.35
C LEU A 199 -0.29 -11.91 1.61
N SER A 200 -0.33 -11.17 2.72
CA SER A 200 0.00 -11.65 4.05
C SER A 200 -0.58 -10.71 5.11
N GLU A 201 -0.48 -11.09 6.37
CA GLU A 201 -0.88 -10.27 7.52
C GLU A 201 -0.17 -8.89 7.59
N TYR A 202 0.89 -8.70 6.80
CA TYR A 202 1.63 -7.43 6.69
C TYR A 202 1.00 -6.46 5.68
N ASN A 203 0.28 -7.00 4.69
CA ASN A 203 -0.32 -6.25 3.58
C ASN A 203 -1.85 -6.16 3.67
N ILE A 204 -2.39 -6.45 4.86
CA ILE A 204 -3.80 -6.24 5.21
C ILE A 204 -3.84 -5.26 6.39
N LEU A 205 -4.54 -4.15 6.23
CA LEU A 205 -4.89 -3.23 7.32
C LEU A 205 -6.27 -3.60 7.85
N ILE A 206 -6.50 -3.36 9.15
CA ILE A 206 -7.82 -3.53 9.75
C ILE A 206 -8.40 -2.14 10.05
N LYS A 207 -9.53 -1.82 9.40
CA LYS A 207 -10.29 -0.62 9.63
C LYS A 207 -11.76 -1.00 9.84
N ASP A 208 -12.35 -0.54 10.94
CA ASP A 208 -13.75 -0.85 11.29
C ASP A 208 -14.05 -2.37 11.31
N ASN A 209 -13.08 -3.17 11.78
CA ASN A 209 -13.08 -4.64 11.80
C ASN A 209 -13.16 -5.30 10.41
N GLU A 210 -12.91 -4.56 9.34
CA GLU A 210 -12.90 -5.08 7.98
C GLU A 210 -11.48 -5.02 7.38
N PRO A 211 -11.10 -5.94 6.48
CA PRO A 211 -9.80 -5.95 5.83
C PRO A 211 -9.72 -4.85 4.77
N VAL A 212 -8.57 -4.20 4.68
CA VAL A 212 -8.22 -3.27 3.61
C VAL A 212 -6.87 -3.68 3.04
N TYR A 213 -6.84 -4.03 1.76
CA TYR A 213 -5.63 -4.54 1.10
C TYR A 213 -4.74 -3.39 0.64
N ILE A 214 -3.44 -3.54 0.90
CA ILE A 214 -2.40 -2.58 0.52
C ILE A 214 -1.26 -3.27 -0.23
N ASP A 215 -0.46 -2.48 -0.94
CA ASP A 215 0.78 -2.93 -1.61
C ASP A 215 0.57 -4.01 -2.70
N PHE A 216 -0.10 -3.62 -3.77
CA PHE A 216 -0.24 -4.44 -4.98
C PHE A 216 0.98 -4.37 -5.92
N SER A 217 2.15 -4.02 -5.40
CA SER A 217 3.36 -3.86 -6.22
C SER A 217 3.81 -5.16 -6.87
N GLN A 218 3.71 -6.30 -6.19
CA GLN A 218 3.97 -7.63 -6.77
C GLN A 218 2.75 -8.19 -7.52
N GLY A 219 1.59 -7.53 -7.44
CA GLY A 219 0.36 -8.00 -8.08
C GLY A 219 0.50 -8.15 -9.60
N VAL A 220 -0.09 -9.19 -10.14
CA VAL A 220 -0.06 -9.53 -11.57
C VAL A 220 -1.46 -9.81 -12.09
N VAL A 221 -1.67 -9.60 -13.40
CA VAL A 221 -2.89 -10.06 -14.06
C VAL A 221 -2.88 -11.59 -14.18
N ILE A 222 -4.06 -12.22 -14.25
CA ILE A 222 -4.16 -13.70 -14.29
C ILE A 222 -3.48 -14.32 -15.51
N GLN A 223 -3.30 -13.55 -16.61
CA GLN A 223 -2.57 -13.98 -17.82
C GLN A 223 -1.05 -14.02 -17.63
N HIS A 224 -0.53 -13.48 -16.53
CA HIS A 224 0.89 -13.51 -16.23
C HIS A 224 1.36 -14.95 -15.96
N PRO A 225 2.52 -15.39 -16.49
CA PRO A 225 3.01 -16.76 -16.28
C PRO A 225 3.15 -17.16 -14.79
N LEU A 226 3.42 -16.19 -13.91
CA LEU A 226 3.57 -16.44 -12.46
C LEU A 226 2.24 -16.38 -11.69
N SER A 227 1.11 -16.08 -12.31
CA SER A 227 -0.14 -15.80 -11.60
C SER A 227 -0.57 -16.94 -10.68
N LYS A 228 -0.54 -18.20 -11.16
CA LYS A 228 -0.94 -19.36 -10.34
C LYS A 228 0.02 -19.60 -9.19
N SER A 229 1.33 -19.54 -9.39
CA SER A 229 2.33 -19.73 -8.32
C SER A 229 2.23 -18.64 -7.26
N LEU A 230 1.98 -17.40 -7.66
CA LEU A 230 1.75 -16.28 -6.75
C LEU A 230 0.43 -16.42 -5.96
N LEU A 231 -0.65 -16.86 -6.61
CA LEU A 231 -1.91 -17.14 -5.94
C LEU A 231 -1.75 -18.24 -4.88
N ILE A 232 -1.05 -19.32 -5.20
CA ILE A 232 -0.78 -20.40 -4.24
C ILE A 232 0.00 -19.88 -3.04
N ARG A 233 0.98 -19.00 -3.25
CA ARG A 233 1.74 -18.35 -2.19
C ARG A 233 0.84 -17.47 -1.31
N ASP A 234 0.01 -16.64 -1.91
CA ASP A 234 -0.95 -15.79 -1.19
C ASP A 234 -1.89 -16.64 -0.33
N ILE A 235 -2.47 -17.69 -0.89
CA ILE A 235 -3.35 -18.63 -0.18
C ILE A 235 -2.62 -19.31 1.00
N LYS A 236 -1.39 -19.80 0.78
CA LYS A 236 -0.59 -20.42 1.84
C LYS A 236 -0.29 -19.45 2.98
N ASN A 237 0.06 -18.19 2.66
CA ASN A 237 0.30 -17.15 3.67
C ASN A 237 -0.95 -16.88 4.51
N VAL A 238 -2.11 -16.72 3.86
CA VAL A 238 -3.40 -16.52 4.54
C VAL A 238 -3.71 -17.73 5.42
N CYS A 239 -3.66 -18.97 4.90
CA CYS A 239 -3.90 -20.16 5.67
C CYS A 239 -2.97 -20.28 6.89
N ASN A 240 -1.68 -20.07 6.70
CA ASN A 240 -0.68 -20.15 7.77
C ASN A 240 -0.94 -19.15 8.90
N TYR A 241 -1.38 -17.94 8.56
CA TYR A 241 -1.76 -16.94 9.55
C TYR A 241 -3.00 -17.35 10.33
N PHE A 242 -4.08 -17.73 9.64
CA PHE A 242 -5.36 -18.03 10.27
C PHE A 242 -5.36 -19.35 11.04
N ILE A 243 -4.59 -20.35 10.64
CA ILE A 243 -4.37 -21.57 11.45
C ILE A 243 -3.78 -21.22 12.83
N LYS A 244 -2.82 -20.29 12.91
CA LYS A 244 -2.26 -19.80 14.19
C LYS A 244 -3.29 -19.04 15.03
N LYS A 245 -4.38 -18.58 14.42
CA LYS A 245 -5.52 -17.91 15.10
C LYS A 245 -6.67 -18.88 15.42
N GLY A 246 -6.48 -20.20 15.21
CA GLY A 246 -7.46 -21.23 15.52
C GLY A 246 -8.50 -21.48 14.43
N VAL A 247 -8.34 -20.92 13.23
CA VAL A 247 -9.24 -21.14 12.09
C VAL A 247 -8.72 -22.32 11.26
N SER A 248 -9.58 -23.28 10.94
CA SER A 248 -9.22 -24.39 10.05
C SER A 248 -9.10 -23.91 8.62
N CYS A 249 -8.02 -24.25 7.94
CA CYS A 249 -7.75 -23.89 6.56
C CYS A 249 -7.01 -25.00 5.81
N ASN A 250 -7.49 -25.33 4.61
CA ASN A 250 -6.81 -26.21 3.66
C ASN A 250 -6.53 -25.44 2.37
N TYR A 251 -5.26 -25.13 2.10
CA TYR A 251 -4.87 -24.32 0.96
C TYR A 251 -5.21 -24.97 -0.41
N LYS A 252 -5.28 -26.31 -0.50
CA LYS A 252 -5.66 -27.00 -1.75
C LYS A 252 -7.16 -26.85 -2.05
N GLU A 253 -7.98 -27.02 -1.01
CA GLU A 253 -9.42 -26.77 -1.12
C GLU A 253 -9.73 -25.31 -1.41
N LEU A 254 -8.98 -24.38 -0.78
CA LEU A 254 -9.12 -22.95 -1.04
C LEU A 254 -8.69 -22.58 -2.45
N PHE A 255 -7.61 -23.15 -2.97
CA PHE A 255 -7.20 -22.94 -4.37
C PHE A 255 -8.31 -23.41 -5.33
N LYS A 256 -8.87 -24.60 -5.12
CA LYS A 256 -9.99 -25.12 -5.90
C LYS A 256 -11.22 -24.22 -5.80
N TYR A 257 -11.54 -23.73 -4.61
CA TYR A 257 -12.66 -22.84 -4.38
C TYR A 257 -12.52 -21.50 -5.15
N ILE A 258 -11.31 -20.96 -5.18
CA ILE A 258 -11.02 -19.67 -5.86
C ILE A 258 -10.99 -19.85 -7.37
N THR A 259 -10.31 -20.89 -7.88
CA THR A 259 -10.01 -21.03 -9.31
C THR A 259 -10.99 -21.95 -10.05
N GLY A 260 -11.70 -22.83 -9.35
CA GLY A 260 -12.47 -23.94 -9.93
C GLY A 260 -11.61 -25.11 -10.39
N GLU A 261 -10.28 -25.04 -10.25
CA GLU A 261 -9.33 -26.04 -10.74
C GLU A 261 -8.70 -26.82 -9.56
N GLU A 262 -8.35 -28.09 -9.80
CA GLU A 262 -7.53 -28.85 -8.86
C GLU A 262 -6.07 -28.39 -8.91
N LEU A 263 -5.43 -28.26 -7.74
CA LEU A 263 -4.02 -27.92 -7.66
C LEU A 263 -3.15 -29.10 -8.13
N ARG A 264 -2.40 -28.89 -9.22
CA ARG A 264 -1.50 -29.91 -9.77
C ARG A 264 -0.16 -29.93 -9.01
N PRO A 265 0.49 -31.12 -8.83
CA PRO A 265 1.76 -31.22 -8.10
C PRO A 265 2.85 -30.27 -8.65
N ILE A 266 2.97 -30.13 -9.95
CA ILE A 266 3.95 -29.23 -10.60
C ILE A 266 3.73 -27.73 -10.24
N GLU A 267 2.48 -27.32 -10.07
CA GLU A 267 2.15 -25.95 -9.67
C GLU A 267 2.52 -25.68 -8.21
N GLU A 268 2.42 -26.73 -7.38
CA GLU A 268 2.83 -26.68 -5.98
C GLU A 268 4.35 -26.57 -5.83
N GLU A 269 5.12 -27.30 -6.63
CA GLU A 269 6.59 -27.22 -6.68
C GLU A 269 7.08 -25.87 -7.15
N LEU A 270 6.47 -25.30 -8.20
CA LEU A 270 6.81 -23.98 -8.70
C LEU A 270 6.54 -22.86 -7.69
N ALA A 271 5.57 -23.03 -6.80
CA ALA A 271 5.27 -22.05 -5.75
C ALA A 271 6.27 -22.06 -4.58
N ILE A 272 7.09 -23.10 -4.44
CA ILE A 272 8.11 -23.24 -3.38
C ILE A 272 9.40 -22.49 -3.76
N GLY A 273 9.66 -22.28 -5.05
CA GLY A 273 10.88 -21.68 -5.58
C GLY A 273 10.88 -20.14 -5.66
N TYR A 274 9.89 -19.47 -5.06
CA TYR A 274 9.74 -18.01 -5.11
C TYR A 274 9.68 -17.38 -3.70
#